data_b224be441887562cb2a91750b5f82f12
#
_entry.id   b224be441887562cb2a91750b5f82f12
#
_cell.length_a   1.000
_cell.length_b   1.000
_cell.length_c   1.000
_cell.angle_alpha   90.00
_cell.angle_beta   90.00
_cell.angle_gamma   90.00
#
_symmetry.space_group_name_H-M   'P 1'
#
loop_
_entity.id
_entity.type
_entity.pdbx_description
1 polymer ?
#
loop_
_entity_poly.entity_id
_entity_poly.type
_entity_poly.pdbx_seq_one_letter_code
_entity_poly.pdbx_strand_id
1 'polypeptide(L)'
;MCYSANDSLIAYKINLIISLIIFNYSIDNHIKVLSLFFLFVGQMQLFDYIFWKNQKYNNINKITTKIAILFNHLQPIILILLQYMYNFKLSLISIIIIIIYSIISIIYTFNALKNVEYTFIDKGVMDWKWNKQDFGKLYYFIFLISLSILSFNFTNYNIIYACIISNFISFFVATKTPILNYSIGRIWCYYASLIPLFLLSFL
;
A
#
# COMPACT_ATOMS: atom_id res chain seq x y z
N MET A 1 -7.92 0.90 -9.65
CA MET A 1 -7.68 -0.45 -10.17
C MET A 1 -6.92 -0.32 -11.46
N CYS A 2 -5.76 -0.99 -11.57
CA CYS A 2 -4.94 -0.84 -12.76
C CYS A 2 -5.52 -1.68 -13.89
N TYR A 3 -6.34 -1.07 -14.73
CA TYR A 3 -6.99 -1.73 -15.86
C TYR A 3 -6.07 -1.84 -17.09
N SER A 4 -4.98 -1.08 -17.10
CA SER A 4 -3.99 -1.10 -18.18
C SER A 4 -2.61 -0.68 -17.71
N ALA A 5 -1.59 -0.94 -18.55
CA ALA A 5 -0.24 -0.45 -18.32
C ALA A 5 -0.21 1.09 -18.23
N ASN A 6 -0.97 1.77 -19.09
CA ASN A 6 -0.99 3.23 -19.11
C ASN A 6 -1.60 3.82 -17.83
N ASP A 7 -2.71 3.24 -17.32
CA ASP A 7 -3.33 3.71 -16.08
C ASP A 7 -2.37 3.57 -14.90
N SER A 8 -1.67 2.43 -14.80
CA SER A 8 -0.67 2.20 -13.76
C SER A 8 0.48 3.21 -13.85
N LEU A 9 0.99 3.47 -15.06
CA LEU A 9 2.08 4.42 -15.27
C LEU A 9 1.66 5.86 -14.96
N ILE A 10 0.44 6.25 -15.34
CA ILE A 10 -0.11 7.58 -15.04
C ILE A 10 -0.27 7.74 -13.52
N ALA A 11 -0.89 6.77 -12.84
CA ALA A 11 -1.06 6.81 -11.39
C ALA A 11 0.29 6.89 -10.66
N TYR A 12 1.29 6.13 -11.11
CA TYR A 12 2.65 6.20 -10.59
C TYR A 12 3.26 7.59 -10.75
N LYS A 13 3.21 8.17 -11.96
CA LYS A 13 3.79 9.49 -12.25
C LYS A 13 3.13 10.59 -11.43
N ILE A 14 1.80 10.58 -11.33
CA ILE A 14 1.04 11.54 -10.52
C ILE A 14 1.47 11.43 -9.06
N ASN A 15 1.47 10.22 -8.51
CA ASN A 15 1.91 9.97 -7.14
C ASN A 15 3.34 10.48 -6.89
N LEU A 16 4.29 10.12 -7.77
CA LEU A 16 5.70 10.50 -7.65
C LEU A 16 5.85 12.03 -7.64
N ILE A 17 5.32 12.71 -8.65
CA ILE A 17 5.48 14.15 -8.81
C ILE A 17 4.85 14.89 -7.63
N ILE A 18 3.61 14.55 -7.29
CA ILE A 18 2.86 15.25 -6.23
C ILE A 18 3.48 14.98 -4.86
N SER A 19 3.85 13.73 -4.55
CA SER A 19 4.52 13.44 -3.28
C SER A 19 5.84 14.19 -3.14
N LEU A 20 6.63 14.31 -4.21
CA LEU A 20 7.87 15.10 -4.17
C LEU A 20 7.61 16.59 -4.00
N ILE A 21 6.58 17.16 -4.65
CA ILE A 21 6.18 18.55 -4.44
C ILE A 21 5.80 18.77 -2.98
N ILE A 22 4.91 17.93 -2.42
CA ILE A 22 4.47 18.05 -1.04
C ILE A 22 5.66 17.94 -0.07
N PHE A 23 6.53 16.96 -0.28
CA PHE A 23 7.70 16.77 0.58
C PHE A 23 8.61 18.01 0.63
N ASN A 24 8.83 18.66 -0.51
CA ASN A 24 9.73 19.80 -0.61
C ASN A 24 9.12 21.11 -0.11
N TYR A 25 7.81 21.31 -0.31
CA TYR A 25 7.15 22.59 0.00
C TYR A 25 6.41 22.60 1.33
N SER A 26 6.01 21.46 1.87
CA SER A 26 5.36 21.42 3.18
C SER A 26 6.33 21.79 4.31
N ILE A 27 5.87 22.59 5.25
CA ILE A 27 6.56 22.87 6.51
C ILE A 27 6.17 21.82 7.57
N ASP A 28 4.95 21.29 7.49
CA ASP A 28 4.41 20.35 8.46
C ASP A 28 5.03 18.95 8.30
N ASN A 29 5.67 18.47 9.36
CA ASN A 29 6.26 17.13 9.40
C ASN A 29 5.22 16.01 9.22
N HIS A 30 3.98 16.19 9.64
CA HIS A 30 2.92 15.20 9.43
C HIS A 30 2.63 15.01 7.94
N ILE A 31 2.57 16.10 7.20
CA ILE A 31 2.37 16.09 5.75
C ILE A 31 3.59 15.51 5.03
N LYS A 32 4.82 15.84 5.48
CA LYS A 32 6.05 15.24 4.94
C LYS A 32 6.09 13.73 5.11
N VAL A 33 5.76 13.24 6.30
CA VAL A 33 5.71 11.79 6.57
C VAL A 33 4.72 11.10 5.67
N LEU A 34 3.53 11.67 5.49
CA LEU A 34 2.52 11.11 4.59
C LEU A 34 2.98 11.13 3.13
N SER A 35 3.61 12.21 2.68
CA SER A 35 4.10 12.28 1.31
C SER A 35 5.15 11.20 1.02
N LEU A 36 6.10 10.97 1.93
CA LEU A 36 7.08 9.90 1.82
C LEU A 36 6.44 8.51 1.88
N PHE A 37 5.46 8.33 2.77
CA PHE A 37 4.73 7.07 2.86
C PHE A 37 3.97 6.75 1.57
N PHE A 38 3.24 7.72 1.01
CA PHE A 38 2.51 7.50 -0.23
C PHE A 38 3.43 7.42 -1.45
N LEU A 39 4.61 8.06 -1.43
CA LEU A 39 5.65 7.82 -2.42
C LEU A 39 6.10 6.35 -2.41
N PHE A 40 6.26 5.75 -1.23
CA PHE A 40 6.58 4.33 -1.09
C PHE A 40 5.43 3.43 -1.57
N VAL A 41 4.19 3.72 -1.16
CA VAL A 41 2.99 2.95 -1.59
C VAL A 41 2.79 3.05 -3.10
N GLY A 42 3.05 4.20 -3.69
CA GLY A 42 2.92 4.46 -5.13
C GLY A 42 3.83 3.58 -5.99
N GLN A 43 4.93 3.03 -5.45
CA GLN A 43 5.78 2.08 -6.17
C GLN A 43 5.01 0.83 -6.63
N MET A 44 3.93 0.47 -5.95
CA MET A 44 3.07 -0.63 -6.37
C MET A 44 2.46 -0.41 -7.76
N GLN A 45 2.21 0.85 -8.15
CA GLN A 45 1.73 1.20 -9.49
C GLN A 45 2.82 1.01 -10.57
N LEU A 46 4.08 1.25 -10.21
CA LEU A 46 5.22 0.95 -11.09
C LEU A 46 5.36 -0.56 -11.30
N PHE A 47 5.22 -1.36 -10.23
CA PHE A 47 5.26 -2.82 -10.35
C PHE A 47 4.09 -3.33 -11.21
N ASP A 48 2.88 -2.81 -11.04
CA ASP A 48 1.75 -3.16 -11.90
C ASP A 48 2.03 -2.82 -13.38
N TYR A 49 2.62 -1.65 -13.67
CA TYR A 49 3.05 -1.31 -15.04
C TYR A 49 4.06 -2.33 -15.59
N ILE A 50 5.06 -2.73 -14.80
CA ILE A 50 6.05 -3.73 -15.20
C ILE A 50 5.38 -5.08 -15.47
N PHE A 51 4.43 -5.50 -14.64
CA PHE A 51 3.66 -6.74 -14.86
C PHE A 51 2.85 -6.69 -16.15
N TRP A 52 2.14 -5.59 -16.43
CA TRP A 52 1.41 -5.41 -17.69
C TRP A 52 2.29 -5.60 -18.93
N LYS A 53 3.55 -5.15 -18.85
CA LYS A 53 4.53 -5.27 -19.94
C LYS A 53 5.20 -6.65 -20.02
N ASN A 54 5.16 -7.43 -18.94
CA ASN A 54 5.91 -8.69 -18.82
C ASN A 54 4.99 -9.86 -18.45
N GLN A 55 4.01 -10.14 -19.31
CA GLN A 55 3.04 -11.24 -19.16
C GLN A 55 3.63 -12.60 -19.64
N LYS A 56 4.88 -12.87 -19.30
CA LYS A 56 5.59 -14.11 -19.66
C LYS A 56 6.34 -14.65 -18.44
N TYR A 57 6.62 -15.95 -18.45
CA TYR A 57 7.50 -16.61 -17.47
C TYR A 57 8.96 -16.19 -17.69
N ASN A 58 9.33 -15.02 -17.21
CA ASN A 58 10.68 -14.47 -17.34
C ASN A 58 11.20 -13.92 -15.99
N ASN A 59 12.51 -13.68 -15.94
CA ASN A 59 13.17 -13.20 -14.72
C ASN A 59 12.65 -11.83 -14.26
N ILE A 60 12.25 -10.95 -15.19
CA ILE A 60 11.72 -9.62 -14.84
C ILE A 60 10.43 -9.78 -14.06
N ASN A 61 9.46 -10.58 -14.56
CA ASN A 61 8.21 -10.83 -13.85
C ASN A 61 8.47 -11.47 -12.48
N LYS A 62 9.33 -12.50 -12.43
CA LYS A 62 9.67 -13.22 -11.19
C LYS A 62 10.29 -12.30 -10.13
N ILE A 63 11.28 -11.50 -10.49
CA ILE A 63 11.95 -10.57 -9.57
C ILE A 63 10.98 -9.47 -9.12
N THR A 64 10.23 -8.89 -10.06
CA THR A 64 9.23 -7.86 -9.76
C THR A 64 8.15 -8.39 -8.81
N THR A 65 7.71 -9.65 -8.98
CA THR A 65 6.73 -10.27 -8.08
C THR A 65 7.27 -10.34 -6.65
N LYS A 66 8.52 -10.79 -6.46
CA LYS A 66 9.13 -10.88 -5.13
C LYS A 66 9.29 -9.50 -4.48
N ILE A 67 9.74 -8.51 -5.25
CA ILE A 67 9.90 -7.13 -4.75
C ILE A 67 8.54 -6.53 -4.41
N ALA A 68 7.52 -6.73 -5.25
CA ALA A 68 6.16 -6.22 -5.01
C ALA A 68 5.53 -6.82 -3.74
N ILE A 69 5.73 -8.12 -3.47
CA ILE A 69 5.30 -8.76 -2.22
C ILE A 69 5.91 -8.03 -1.01
N LEU A 70 7.22 -7.81 -1.02
CA LEU A 70 7.91 -7.13 0.07
C LEU A 70 7.41 -5.69 0.25
N PHE A 71 7.32 -4.90 -0.83
CA PHE A 71 6.84 -3.53 -0.76
C PHE A 71 5.40 -3.44 -0.27
N ASN A 72 4.53 -4.36 -0.69
CA ASN A 72 3.15 -4.39 -0.23
C ASN A 72 3.06 -4.67 1.27
N HIS A 73 3.80 -5.66 1.77
CA HIS A 73 3.72 -6.09 3.17
C HIS A 73 4.49 -5.17 4.13
N LEU A 74 5.46 -4.39 3.66
CA LEU A 74 6.24 -3.49 4.52
C LEU A 74 5.52 -2.16 4.81
N GLN A 75 4.40 -1.83 4.17
CA GLN A 75 3.78 -0.51 4.28
C GLN A 75 3.51 -0.05 5.73
N PRO A 76 2.87 -0.83 6.62
CA PRO A 76 2.67 -0.38 8.00
C PRO A 76 3.99 -0.17 8.77
N ILE A 77 5.01 -1.00 8.49
CA ILE A 77 6.32 -0.89 9.11
C ILE A 77 7.03 0.40 8.64
N ILE A 78 6.96 0.70 7.35
CA ILE A 78 7.54 1.95 6.81
C ILE A 78 6.82 3.17 7.41
N LEU A 79 5.49 3.14 7.56
CA LEU A 79 4.76 4.26 8.15
C LEU A 79 5.25 4.57 9.57
N ILE A 80 5.34 3.57 10.46
CA ILE A 80 5.79 3.81 11.84
C ILE A 80 7.27 4.22 11.88
N LEU A 81 8.12 3.69 11.01
CA LEU A 81 9.52 4.11 10.91
C LEU A 81 9.64 5.58 10.51
N LEU A 82 8.86 6.02 9.53
CA LEU A 82 8.82 7.43 9.13
C LEU A 82 8.32 8.31 10.29
N GLN A 83 7.25 7.90 10.99
CA GLN A 83 6.75 8.61 12.16
C GLN A 83 7.83 8.73 13.25
N TYR A 84 8.55 7.66 13.52
CA TYR A 84 9.66 7.67 14.48
C TYR A 84 10.79 8.60 14.05
N MET A 85 11.22 8.55 12.79
CA MET A 85 12.29 9.39 12.24
C MET A 85 11.94 10.90 12.31
N TYR A 86 10.68 11.25 12.22
CA TYR A 86 10.18 12.62 12.32
C TYR A 86 9.73 13.00 13.74
N ASN A 87 10.14 12.23 14.76
CA ASN A 87 9.90 12.46 16.18
C ASN A 87 8.42 12.54 16.57
N PHE A 88 7.55 11.72 15.95
CA PHE A 88 6.16 11.65 16.39
C PHE A 88 6.07 10.97 17.74
N LYS A 89 5.12 11.44 18.57
CA LYS A 89 4.78 10.76 19.81
C LYS A 89 3.98 9.49 19.50
N LEU A 90 4.66 8.35 19.49
CA LEU A 90 4.03 7.06 19.23
C LEU A 90 3.22 6.62 20.44
N SER A 91 1.96 6.22 20.24
CA SER A 91 1.15 5.63 21.29
C SER A 91 1.59 4.19 21.60
N LEU A 92 1.39 3.74 22.84
CA LEU A 92 1.68 2.35 23.22
C LEU A 92 0.90 1.36 22.34
N ILE A 93 -0.34 1.70 21.98
CA ILE A 93 -1.17 0.88 21.09
C ILE A 93 -0.54 0.75 19.72
N SER A 94 0.01 1.85 19.15
CA SER A 94 0.72 1.82 17.87
C SER A 94 1.94 0.91 17.89
N ILE A 95 2.68 0.90 19.01
CA ILE A 95 3.86 0.04 19.16
C ILE A 95 3.43 -1.44 19.27
N ILE A 96 2.41 -1.74 20.07
CA ILE A 96 1.91 -3.11 20.24
C ILE A 96 1.38 -3.67 18.91
N ILE A 97 0.54 -2.89 18.20
CA ILE A 97 -0.05 -3.38 16.95
C ILE A 97 1.00 -3.61 15.87
N ILE A 98 2.05 -2.78 15.79
CA ILE A 98 3.09 -2.97 14.77
C ILE A 98 3.98 -4.18 15.08
N ILE A 99 4.21 -4.49 16.37
CA ILE A 99 4.92 -5.71 16.75
C ILE A 99 4.11 -6.95 16.33
N ILE A 100 2.82 -6.98 16.67
CA ILE A 100 1.92 -8.08 16.27
C ILE A 100 1.87 -8.20 14.74
N TYR A 101 1.66 -7.07 14.04
CA TYR A 101 1.65 -7.04 12.59
C TYR A 101 2.95 -7.57 11.99
N SER A 102 4.10 -7.15 12.52
CA SER A 102 5.41 -7.56 12.00
C SER A 102 5.62 -9.07 12.08
N ILE A 103 5.23 -9.69 13.21
CA ILE A 103 5.33 -11.15 13.38
C ILE A 103 4.45 -11.87 12.34
N ILE A 104 3.18 -11.46 12.22
CA ILE A 104 2.25 -12.05 11.25
C ILE A 104 2.75 -11.80 9.81
N SER A 105 3.24 -10.58 9.52
CA SER A 105 3.72 -10.20 8.21
C SER A 105 4.95 -11.00 7.78
N ILE A 106 5.89 -11.30 8.68
CA ILE A 106 7.06 -12.14 8.38
C ILE A 106 6.60 -13.52 7.93
N ILE A 107 5.69 -14.16 8.68
CA ILE A 107 5.19 -15.50 8.37
C ILE A 107 4.45 -15.50 7.03
N TYR A 108 3.54 -14.54 6.84
CA TYR A 108 2.73 -14.44 5.63
C TYR A 108 3.60 -14.13 4.39
N THR A 109 4.56 -13.21 4.53
CA THR A 109 5.50 -12.85 3.45
C THR A 109 6.38 -14.02 3.04
N PHE A 110 6.90 -14.78 4.00
CA PHE A 110 7.70 -15.98 3.72
C PHE A 110 6.89 -17.00 2.91
N ASN A 111 5.65 -17.27 3.30
CA ASN A 111 4.75 -18.15 2.57
C ASN A 111 4.44 -17.60 1.16
N ALA A 112 4.22 -16.29 1.04
CA ALA A 112 3.98 -15.64 -0.25
C ALA A 112 5.18 -15.80 -1.19
N LEU A 113 6.39 -15.52 -0.71
CA LEU A 113 7.63 -15.63 -1.48
C LEU A 113 7.94 -17.09 -1.92
N LYS A 114 7.51 -18.08 -1.10
CA LYS A 114 7.68 -19.50 -1.41
C LYS A 114 6.68 -19.98 -2.47
N ASN A 115 5.42 -19.51 -2.40
CA ASN A 115 4.32 -20.07 -3.18
C ASN A 115 3.98 -19.27 -4.44
N VAL A 116 4.42 -18.01 -4.55
CA VAL A 116 4.09 -17.13 -5.67
C VAL A 116 5.34 -16.67 -6.39
N GLU A 117 5.56 -17.24 -7.58
CA GLU A 117 6.73 -16.88 -8.39
C GLU A 117 6.44 -15.78 -9.40
N TYR A 118 5.22 -15.74 -9.95
CA TYR A 118 4.87 -14.89 -11.08
C TYR A 118 3.50 -14.22 -10.88
N THR A 119 3.35 -13.05 -11.47
CA THR A 119 2.12 -12.25 -11.47
C THR A 119 1.64 -12.05 -12.90
N PHE A 120 0.39 -12.44 -13.17
CA PHE A 120 -0.21 -12.35 -14.49
C PHE A 120 -1.57 -11.65 -14.45
N ILE A 121 -2.07 -11.31 -15.64
CA ILE A 121 -3.44 -10.84 -15.82
C ILE A 121 -4.37 -12.05 -15.77
N ASP A 122 -5.42 -11.96 -14.97
CA ASP A 122 -6.53 -12.89 -14.96
C ASP A 122 -7.85 -12.12 -15.17
N LYS A 123 -8.65 -12.54 -16.15
CA LYS A 123 -9.93 -11.90 -16.49
C LYS A 123 -9.86 -10.38 -16.66
N GLY A 124 -8.79 -9.91 -17.33
CA GLY A 124 -8.60 -8.48 -17.61
C GLY A 124 -8.14 -7.63 -16.43
N VAL A 125 -7.74 -8.24 -15.31
CA VAL A 125 -7.22 -7.55 -14.13
C VAL A 125 -5.93 -8.19 -13.66
N MET A 126 -5.04 -7.40 -13.04
CA MET A 126 -3.81 -7.92 -12.45
C MET A 126 -4.12 -8.84 -11.28
N ASP A 127 -3.67 -10.09 -11.34
CA ASP A 127 -3.90 -11.08 -10.29
C ASP A 127 -2.71 -11.15 -9.32
N TRP A 128 -2.82 -10.48 -8.20
CA TRP A 128 -1.86 -10.58 -7.11
C TRP A 128 -2.12 -11.85 -6.29
N LYS A 129 -1.61 -12.99 -6.76
CA LYS A 129 -1.82 -14.31 -6.13
C LYS A 129 -1.41 -14.35 -4.66
N TRP A 130 -0.43 -13.55 -4.24
CA TRP A 130 -0.04 -13.47 -2.82
C TRP A 130 -1.16 -12.94 -1.91
N ASN A 131 -2.14 -12.20 -2.44
CA ASN A 131 -3.32 -11.76 -1.69
C ASN A 131 -4.37 -12.87 -1.51
N LYS A 132 -4.23 -13.97 -2.27
CA LYS A 132 -5.20 -15.08 -2.32
C LYS A 132 -4.74 -16.31 -1.53
N GLN A 133 -3.65 -16.22 -0.79
CA GLN A 133 -3.16 -17.30 0.04
C GLN A 133 -4.08 -17.56 1.22
N ASP A 134 -3.89 -18.69 1.87
CA ASP A 134 -4.60 -19.04 3.09
C ASP A 134 -4.46 -17.89 4.11
N PHE A 135 -5.60 -17.54 4.75
CA PHE A 135 -5.71 -16.40 5.65
C PHE A 135 -5.49 -15.01 5.02
N GLY A 136 -5.39 -14.89 3.70
CA GLY A 136 -5.13 -13.60 3.02
C GLY A 136 -6.13 -12.50 3.41
N LYS A 137 -7.42 -12.81 3.52
CA LYS A 137 -8.43 -11.82 3.96
C LYS A 137 -8.15 -11.33 5.38
N LEU A 138 -7.82 -12.23 6.31
CA LEU A 138 -7.50 -11.88 7.69
C LEU A 138 -6.20 -11.06 7.75
N TYR A 139 -5.18 -11.47 7.00
CA TYR A 139 -3.94 -10.73 6.91
C TYR A 139 -4.13 -9.29 6.46
N TYR A 140 -4.86 -9.07 5.35
CA TYR A 140 -5.12 -7.72 4.86
C TYR A 140 -6.11 -6.92 5.73
N PHE A 141 -6.98 -7.57 6.47
CA PHE A 141 -7.76 -6.91 7.51
C PHE A 141 -6.85 -6.35 8.63
N ILE A 142 -5.92 -7.17 9.14
CA ILE A 142 -4.93 -6.74 10.15
C ILE A 142 -4.01 -5.64 9.57
N PHE A 143 -3.60 -5.74 8.31
CA PHE A 143 -2.84 -4.72 7.60
C PHE A 143 -3.56 -3.36 7.61
N LEU A 144 -4.84 -3.32 7.22
CA LEU A 144 -5.63 -2.08 7.19
C LEU A 144 -5.91 -1.53 8.59
N ILE A 145 -6.16 -2.39 9.58
CA ILE A 145 -6.28 -1.99 10.99
C ILE A 145 -4.98 -1.38 11.49
N SER A 146 -3.84 -1.97 11.18
CA SER A 146 -2.53 -1.44 11.56
C SER A 146 -2.32 -0.03 11.00
N LEU A 147 -2.58 0.19 9.72
CA LEU A 147 -2.52 1.52 9.09
C LEU A 147 -3.50 2.51 9.76
N SER A 148 -4.71 2.06 10.09
CA SER A 148 -5.72 2.91 10.75
C SER A 148 -5.28 3.32 12.16
N ILE A 149 -4.71 2.40 12.95
CA ILE A 149 -4.19 2.69 14.29
C ILE A 149 -2.98 3.64 14.21
N LEU A 150 -2.07 3.42 13.27
CA LEU A 150 -0.92 4.31 13.06
C LEU A 150 -1.34 5.72 12.64
N SER A 151 -2.50 5.89 12.00
CA SER A 151 -2.99 7.21 11.62
C SER A 151 -3.37 8.08 12.82
N PHE A 152 -3.69 7.49 13.98
CA PHE A 152 -3.94 8.25 15.22
C PHE A 152 -2.70 8.94 15.81
N ASN A 153 -1.51 8.65 15.32
CA ASN A 153 -0.31 9.39 15.70
C ASN A 153 -0.19 10.75 14.98
N PHE A 154 -1.04 11.02 13.98
CA PHE A 154 -1.16 12.35 13.37
C PHE A 154 -2.02 13.27 14.24
N THR A 155 -1.76 14.58 14.22
CA THR A 155 -2.52 15.57 15.00
C THR A 155 -3.72 16.12 14.25
N ASN A 156 -3.72 16.07 12.92
CA ASN A 156 -4.80 16.58 12.09
C ASN A 156 -5.91 15.53 11.92
N TYR A 157 -7.10 15.82 12.49
CA TYR A 157 -8.26 14.93 12.42
C TYR A 157 -8.74 14.64 11.00
N ASN A 158 -8.64 15.59 10.06
CA ASN A 158 -9.04 15.37 8.67
C ASN A 158 -8.16 14.31 8.01
N ILE A 159 -6.85 14.31 8.32
CA ILE A 159 -5.92 13.30 7.84
C ILE A 159 -6.26 11.94 8.44
N ILE A 160 -6.51 11.88 9.75
CA ILE A 160 -6.88 10.65 10.45
C ILE A 160 -8.14 10.04 9.81
N TYR A 161 -9.19 10.84 9.67
CA TYR A 161 -10.43 10.37 9.04
C TYR A 161 -10.24 9.94 7.59
N ALA A 162 -9.48 10.70 6.79
CA ALA A 162 -9.21 10.33 5.41
C ALA A 162 -8.47 8.97 5.30
N CYS A 163 -7.48 8.73 6.15
CA CYS A 163 -6.77 7.45 6.21
C CYS A 163 -7.70 6.29 6.63
N ILE A 164 -8.49 6.47 7.69
CA ILE A 164 -9.41 5.45 8.19
C ILE A 164 -10.49 5.13 7.15
N ILE A 165 -11.13 6.16 6.59
CA ILE A 165 -12.18 6.00 5.58
C ILE A 165 -11.64 5.31 4.34
N SER A 166 -10.45 5.67 3.85
CA SER A 166 -9.83 5.02 2.69
C SER A 166 -9.54 3.53 2.93
N ASN A 167 -9.11 3.18 4.14
CA ASN A 167 -8.91 1.78 4.53
C ASN A 167 -10.22 0.99 4.54
N PHE A 168 -11.29 1.54 5.13
CA PHE A 168 -12.61 0.90 5.16
C PHE A 168 -13.22 0.77 3.77
N ILE A 169 -13.14 1.81 2.93
CA ILE A 169 -13.61 1.75 1.54
C ILE A 169 -12.86 0.65 0.78
N SER A 170 -11.54 0.59 0.92
CA SER A 170 -10.73 -0.43 0.25
C SER A 170 -11.13 -1.85 0.64
N PHE A 171 -11.37 -2.08 1.94
CA PHE A 171 -11.84 -3.37 2.43
C PHE A 171 -13.24 -3.71 1.91
N PHE A 172 -14.16 -2.76 2.01
CA PHE A 172 -15.56 -2.97 1.60
C PHE A 172 -15.66 -3.24 0.09
N VAL A 173 -14.99 -2.44 -0.74
CA VAL A 173 -14.98 -2.63 -2.19
C VAL A 173 -14.39 -3.99 -2.55
N ALA A 174 -13.27 -4.37 -1.92
CA ALA A 174 -12.63 -5.66 -2.19
C ALA A 174 -13.51 -6.86 -1.83
N THR A 175 -14.28 -6.77 -0.75
CA THR A 175 -15.11 -7.89 -0.28
C THR A 175 -16.44 -8.01 -1.01
N LYS A 176 -17.00 -6.90 -1.51
CA LYS A 176 -18.31 -6.88 -2.18
C LYS A 176 -18.26 -7.11 -3.68
N THR A 177 -17.10 -6.93 -4.33
CA THR A 177 -16.98 -7.08 -5.77
C THR A 177 -16.41 -8.46 -6.10
N PRO A 178 -17.18 -9.39 -6.76
CA PRO A 178 -16.72 -10.75 -7.04
C PRO A 178 -15.40 -10.83 -7.82
N ILE A 179 -15.20 -9.92 -8.78
CA ILE A 179 -13.99 -9.84 -9.60
C ILE A 179 -12.78 -9.42 -8.75
N LEU A 180 -13.02 -8.61 -7.70
CA LEU A 180 -12.00 -8.03 -6.84
C LEU A 180 -11.81 -8.83 -5.55
N ASN A 181 -12.56 -9.90 -5.37
CA ASN A 181 -12.46 -10.76 -4.19
C ASN A 181 -11.00 -11.22 -4.00
N TYR A 182 -10.49 -11.10 -2.79
CA TYR A 182 -9.10 -11.37 -2.41
C TYR A 182 -8.03 -10.37 -2.91
N SER A 183 -8.44 -9.19 -3.38
CA SER A 183 -7.51 -8.16 -3.88
C SER A 183 -7.49 -6.91 -3.02
N ILE A 184 -7.67 -7.05 -1.69
CA ILE A 184 -7.73 -5.92 -0.74
C ILE A 184 -6.48 -5.03 -0.86
N GLY A 185 -5.29 -5.63 -0.81
CA GLY A 185 -4.03 -4.89 -0.92
C GLY A 185 -3.88 -4.13 -2.24
N ARG A 186 -4.37 -4.69 -3.36
CA ARG A 186 -4.33 -4.02 -4.66
C ARG A 186 -5.25 -2.81 -4.70
N ILE A 187 -6.49 -2.95 -4.19
CA ILE A 187 -7.44 -1.85 -4.14
C ILE A 187 -6.91 -0.73 -3.24
N TRP A 188 -6.39 -1.10 -2.08
CA TRP A 188 -5.71 -0.17 -1.19
C TRP A 188 -4.60 0.60 -1.90
N CYS A 189 -3.64 -0.09 -2.53
CA CYS A 189 -2.53 0.56 -3.21
C CYS A 189 -2.97 1.50 -4.34
N TYR A 190 -4.07 1.19 -5.04
CA TYR A 190 -4.62 2.07 -6.07
C TYR A 190 -5.18 3.36 -5.46
N TYR A 191 -6.07 3.27 -4.47
CA TYR A 191 -6.62 4.46 -3.82
C TYR A 191 -5.53 5.25 -3.09
N ALA A 192 -4.64 4.57 -2.38
CA ALA A 192 -3.53 5.20 -1.68
C ALA A 192 -2.58 5.96 -2.62
N SER A 193 -2.40 5.51 -3.86
CA SER A 193 -1.58 6.23 -4.84
C SER A 193 -2.18 7.58 -5.27
N LEU A 194 -3.47 7.81 -5.04
CA LEU A 194 -4.16 9.07 -5.35
C LEU A 194 -4.29 10.01 -4.15
N ILE A 195 -4.03 9.53 -2.92
CA ILE A 195 -4.11 10.35 -1.71
C ILE A 195 -3.20 11.60 -1.75
N PRO A 196 -2.00 11.58 -2.35
CA PRO A 196 -1.21 12.80 -2.49
C PRO A 196 -1.93 13.96 -3.17
N LEU A 197 -2.86 13.69 -4.10
CA LEU A 197 -3.71 14.75 -4.67
C LEU A 197 -4.54 15.49 -3.61
N PHE A 198 -5.08 14.74 -2.65
CA PHE A 198 -5.81 15.33 -1.52
C PHE A 198 -4.86 16.09 -0.59
N LEU A 199 -3.65 15.59 -0.37
CA LEU A 199 -2.67 16.24 0.50
C LEU A 199 -2.20 17.61 -0.02
N LEU A 200 -2.31 17.87 -1.33
CA LEU A 200 -2.01 19.19 -1.89
C LEU A 200 -2.86 20.31 -1.26
N SER A 201 -4.06 20.01 -0.79
CA SER A 201 -4.94 21.02 -0.15
C SER A 201 -4.44 21.47 1.22
N PHE A 202 -3.38 20.86 1.75
CA PHE A 202 -2.75 21.21 3.02
C PHE A 202 -1.40 21.95 2.86
N LEU A 203 -1.00 22.26 1.63
CA LEU A 203 0.14 23.13 1.35
C LEU A 203 -0.28 24.60 1.44
#